data_448eedeebe6704acca9979c3ddd532da
#
_entry.id   448eedeebe6704acca9979c3ddd532da
#
_cell.length_a   1.000
_cell.length_b   1.000
_cell.length_c   1.000
_cell.angle_alpha   90.00
_cell.angle_beta   90.00
_cell.angle_gamma   90.00
#
_symmetry.space_group_name_H-M   'P 1'
#
loop_
_entity.id
_entity.type
_entity.pdbx_description
1 polymer ?
#
loop_
_entity_poly.entity_id
_entity_poly.type
_entity_poly.pdbx_seq_one_letter_code
_entity_poly.pdbx_strand_id
1 'polypeptide(L)'
;MRVEAGSFSLRVIMMGWLGSTALAAHQVAGVITTLGFMVYYGIAAAVTIRVSNFRGRNDWPAIRHASFAGLHLVMGTAAIVVLQIGIFRNIMGYIITPEKEVVELVALLAWSVILYQAGDGLQILFANALRGISDVKYMAYMAFFCHFGLALPIGYLCGFTFGWGAIGICCGFPISLTTLGLLLWRRFNRLTIKK
;
A
#
# COMPACT_ATOMS: atom_id res chain seq x y z
N MET A 1 0.79 11.69 -1.22
CA MET A 1 0.60 11.62 -2.68
C MET A 1 1.86 11.95 -3.48
N ARG A 2 2.48 13.16 -3.40
CA ARG A 2 3.72 13.44 -4.18
C ARG A 2 4.91 12.56 -3.80
N VAL A 3 5.08 12.29 -2.51
CA VAL A 3 6.16 11.44 -1.96
C VAL A 3 6.02 10.00 -2.44
N GLU A 4 4.83 9.43 -2.36
CA GLU A 4 4.52 8.07 -2.83
C GLU A 4 4.75 7.94 -4.34
N ALA A 5 4.28 8.90 -5.12
CA ALA A 5 4.50 8.93 -6.58
C ALA A 5 6.00 8.97 -6.93
N GLY A 6 6.81 9.75 -6.19
CA GLY A 6 8.26 9.80 -6.41
C GLY A 6 8.95 8.48 -6.12
N SER A 7 8.61 7.79 -5.02
CA SER A 7 9.19 6.48 -4.71
C SER A 7 8.74 5.40 -5.70
N PHE A 8 7.50 5.49 -6.19
CA PHE A 8 7.00 4.60 -7.24
C PHE A 8 7.75 4.77 -8.55
N SER A 9 8.01 6.04 -8.97
CA SER A 9 8.77 6.33 -10.18
C SER A 9 10.22 5.80 -10.11
N LEU A 10 10.90 5.96 -8.97
CA LEU A 10 12.24 5.42 -8.78
C LEU A 10 12.26 3.90 -8.87
N ARG A 11 11.25 3.22 -8.36
CA ARG A 11 11.14 1.78 -8.48
C ARG A 11 10.90 1.32 -9.92
N VAL A 12 10.09 2.03 -10.68
CA VAL A 12 9.91 1.77 -12.12
C VAL A 12 11.24 1.85 -12.85
N ILE A 13 12.09 2.85 -12.53
CA ILE A 13 13.44 2.97 -13.08
C ILE A 13 14.30 1.77 -12.70
N MET A 14 14.29 1.35 -11.43
CA MET A 14 15.03 0.16 -10.98
C MET A 14 14.57 -1.12 -11.69
N MET A 15 13.26 -1.27 -11.94
CA MET A 15 12.73 -2.39 -12.74
C MET A 15 13.21 -2.32 -14.20
N GLY A 16 13.31 -1.12 -14.78
CA GLY A 16 13.85 -0.92 -16.12
C GLY A 16 15.32 -1.36 -16.27
N TRP A 17 16.12 -1.26 -15.20
CA TRP A 17 17.52 -1.76 -15.21
C TRP A 17 17.61 -3.29 -15.25
N LEU A 18 16.57 -4.00 -14.84
CA LEU A 18 16.48 -5.47 -14.92
C LEU A 18 16.00 -5.97 -16.28
N GLY A 19 15.57 -5.06 -17.16
CA GLY A 19 15.12 -5.39 -18.52
C GLY A 19 13.63 -5.14 -18.76
N SER A 20 13.25 -5.25 -20.05
CA SER A 20 11.89 -4.95 -20.51
C SER A 20 10.83 -5.88 -19.93
N THR A 21 11.14 -7.17 -19.80
CA THR A 21 10.22 -8.19 -19.22
C THR A 21 9.90 -7.88 -17.75
N ALA A 22 10.90 -7.49 -16.94
CA ALA A 22 10.69 -7.13 -15.55
C ALA A 22 9.85 -5.86 -15.42
N LEU A 23 10.11 -4.85 -16.28
CA LEU A 23 9.34 -3.63 -16.32
C LEU A 23 7.89 -3.88 -16.74
N ALA A 24 7.66 -4.70 -17.76
CA ALA A 24 6.32 -5.07 -18.24
C ALA A 24 5.55 -5.81 -17.13
N ALA A 25 6.15 -6.80 -16.48
CA ALA A 25 5.53 -7.55 -15.40
C ALA A 25 5.17 -6.64 -14.21
N HIS A 26 6.03 -5.68 -13.86
CA HIS A 26 5.75 -4.69 -12.82
C HIS A 26 4.56 -3.81 -13.18
N GLN A 27 4.46 -3.36 -14.43
CA GLN A 27 3.33 -2.53 -14.88
C GLN A 27 2.02 -3.32 -14.85
N VAL A 28 2.01 -4.57 -15.31
CA VAL A 28 0.85 -5.47 -15.25
C VAL A 28 0.41 -5.69 -13.79
N ALA A 29 1.34 -6.03 -12.90
CA ALA A 29 1.06 -6.16 -11.46
C ALA A 29 0.52 -4.85 -10.87
N GLY A 30 1.04 -3.69 -11.30
CA GLY A 30 0.58 -2.37 -10.90
C GLY A 30 -0.89 -2.10 -11.28
N VAL A 31 -1.31 -2.48 -12.48
CA VAL A 31 -2.71 -2.35 -12.93
C VAL A 31 -3.63 -3.19 -12.05
N ILE A 32 -3.27 -4.44 -11.79
CA ILE A 32 -4.05 -5.36 -10.95
C ILE A 32 -4.22 -4.80 -9.53
N THR A 33 -3.13 -4.29 -8.95
CA THR A 33 -3.17 -3.74 -7.59
C THR A 33 -3.92 -2.43 -7.48
N THR A 34 -3.92 -1.61 -8.54
CA THR A 34 -4.67 -0.35 -8.58
C THR A 34 -6.17 -0.55 -8.40
N LEU A 35 -6.72 -1.65 -8.91
CA LEU A 35 -8.15 -1.97 -8.71
C LEU A 35 -8.50 -2.18 -7.23
N GLY A 36 -7.70 -2.96 -6.51
CA GLY A 36 -7.87 -3.13 -5.05
C GLY A 36 -7.67 -1.83 -4.28
N PHE A 37 -6.64 -1.05 -4.64
CA PHE A 37 -6.37 0.26 -4.06
C PHE A 37 -7.56 1.23 -4.16
N MET A 38 -8.26 1.27 -5.30
CA MET A 38 -9.42 2.15 -5.50
C MET A 38 -10.54 1.87 -4.50
N VAL A 39 -10.77 0.60 -4.18
CA VAL A 39 -11.78 0.21 -3.16
C VAL A 39 -11.36 0.69 -1.77
N TYR A 40 -10.11 0.47 -1.37
CA TYR A 40 -9.61 0.95 -0.07
C TYR A 40 -9.66 2.46 0.04
N TYR A 41 -9.29 3.15 -1.02
CA TYR A 41 -9.30 4.60 -1.08
C TYR A 41 -10.72 5.16 -0.92
N GLY A 42 -11.72 4.53 -1.54
CA GLY A 42 -13.13 4.91 -1.39
C GLY A 42 -13.61 4.80 0.06
N ILE A 43 -13.33 3.67 0.72
CA ILE A 43 -13.66 3.46 2.14
C ILE A 43 -12.93 4.48 3.02
N ALA A 44 -11.64 4.67 2.80
CA ALA A 44 -10.82 5.58 3.58
C ALA A 44 -11.23 7.05 3.40
N ALA A 45 -11.69 7.45 2.21
CA ALA A 45 -12.24 8.78 1.95
C ALA A 45 -13.54 9.01 2.76
N ALA A 46 -14.42 8.01 2.82
CA ALA A 46 -15.62 8.07 3.65
C ALA A 46 -15.29 8.21 5.15
N VAL A 47 -14.25 7.50 5.61
CA VAL A 47 -13.73 7.64 7.00
C VAL A 47 -13.21 9.05 7.24
N THR A 48 -12.49 9.66 6.30
CA THR A 48 -12.01 11.04 6.43
C THR A 48 -13.16 12.01 6.68
N ILE A 49 -14.25 11.90 5.91
CA ILE A 49 -15.43 12.77 6.04
C ILE A 49 -16.08 12.61 7.42
N ARG A 50 -16.29 11.35 7.85
CA ARG A 50 -16.89 11.07 9.17
C ARG A 50 -16.01 11.58 10.32
N VAL A 51 -14.72 11.31 10.26
CA VAL A 51 -13.74 11.76 11.26
C VAL A 51 -13.68 13.28 11.34
N SER A 52 -13.71 13.98 10.20
CA SER A 52 -13.74 15.45 10.15
C SER A 52 -15.00 16.03 10.81
N ASN A 53 -16.17 15.43 10.55
CA ASN A 53 -17.44 15.84 11.14
C ASN A 53 -17.45 15.65 12.67
N PHE A 54 -17.01 14.49 13.16
CA PHE A 54 -16.90 14.23 14.60
C PHE A 54 -15.81 15.10 15.26
N ARG A 55 -14.74 15.41 14.53
CA ARG A 55 -13.71 16.35 15.00
C ARG A 55 -14.28 17.74 15.23
N GLY A 56 -15.15 18.24 14.33
CA GLY A 56 -15.85 19.53 14.50
C GLY A 56 -16.76 19.57 15.74
N ARG A 57 -17.28 18.40 16.16
CA ARG A 57 -18.10 18.24 17.38
C ARG A 57 -17.29 17.91 18.64
N ASN A 58 -15.96 17.79 18.54
CA ASN A 58 -15.08 17.31 19.62
C ASN A 58 -15.44 15.90 20.16
N ASP A 59 -16.11 15.06 19.37
CA ASP A 59 -16.52 13.72 19.75
C ASP A 59 -15.42 12.71 19.43
N TRP A 60 -14.45 12.57 20.32
CA TRP A 60 -13.30 11.69 20.17
C TRP A 60 -13.65 10.21 20.19
N PRO A 61 -14.60 9.72 21.03
CA PRO A 61 -15.07 8.34 20.94
C PRO A 61 -15.66 7.99 19.58
N ALA A 62 -16.50 8.86 18.99
CA ALA A 62 -17.06 8.65 17.67
C ALA A 62 -15.99 8.64 16.55
N ILE A 63 -14.95 9.47 16.64
CA ILE A 63 -13.79 9.44 15.74
C ILE A 63 -13.15 8.05 15.75
N ARG A 64 -12.92 7.52 16.94
CA ARG A 64 -12.30 6.20 17.11
C ARG A 64 -13.18 5.09 16.55
N HIS A 65 -14.47 5.07 16.90
CA HIS A 65 -15.42 4.09 16.39
C HIS A 65 -15.51 4.13 14.85
N ALA A 66 -15.61 5.30 14.24
CA ALA A 66 -15.66 5.45 12.80
C ALA A 66 -14.40 4.93 12.11
N SER A 67 -13.21 5.21 12.69
CA SER A 67 -11.93 4.77 12.13
C SER A 67 -11.75 3.25 12.24
N PHE A 68 -12.10 2.63 13.37
CA PHE A 68 -12.02 1.18 13.52
C PHE A 68 -13.07 0.44 12.70
N ALA A 69 -14.30 0.98 12.56
CA ALA A 69 -15.28 0.43 11.63
C ALA A 69 -14.75 0.44 10.19
N GLY A 70 -14.13 1.55 9.77
CA GLY A 70 -13.44 1.63 8.48
C GLY A 70 -12.31 0.61 8.34
N LEU A 71 -11.54 0.34 9.43
CA LEU A 71 -10.48 -0.67 9.43
C LEU A 71 -11.04 -2.07 9.15
N HIS A 72 -12.12 -2.46 9.80
CA HIS A 72 -12.74 -3.77 9.55
C HIS A 72 -13.22 -3.90 8.10
N LEU A 73 -13.80 -2.84 7.53
CA LEU A 73 -14.23 -2.83 6.13
C LEU A 73 -13.04 -2.95 5.17
N VAL A 74 -11.97 -2.19 5.40
CA VAL A 74 -10.75 -2.25 4.57
C VAL A 74 -10.08 -3.62 4.70
N MET A 75 -9.97 -4.18 5.91
CA MET A 75 -9.39 -5.51 6.10
C MET A 75 -10.23 -6.61 5.47
N GLY A 76 -11.57 -6.52 5.55
CA GLY A 76 -12.48 -7.46 4.87
C GLY A 76 -12.34 -7.41 3.35
N THR A 77 -12.29 -6.21 2.77
CA THR A 77 -12.05 -6.04 1.32
C THR A 77 -10.63 -6.47 0.92
N ALA A 78 -9.61 -6.22 1.75
CA ALA A 78 -8.25 -6.71 1.53
C ALA A 78 -8.20 -8.24 1.48
N ALA A 79 -8.90 -8.92 2.38
CA ALA A 79 -8.98 -10.38 2.39
C ALA A 79 -9.62 -10.92 1.09
N ILE A 80 -10.68 -10.28 0.60
CA ILE A 80 -11.32 -10.65 -0.67
C ILE A 80 -10.35 -10.47 -1.84
N VAL A 81 -9.64 -9.33 -1.91
CA VAL A 81 -8.67 -9.05 -2.97
C VAL A 81 -7.50 -10.03 -2.92
N VAL A 82 -7.00 -10.36 -1.73
CA VAL A 82 -5.95 -11.38 -1.54
C VAL A 82 -6.40 -12.75 -2.05
N LEU A 83 -7.62 -13.16 -1.72
CA LEU A 83 -8.18 -14.42 -2.21
C LEU A 83 -8.32 -14.42 -3.74
N GLN A 84 -8.82 -13.34 -4.34
CA GLN A 84 -8.93 -13.20 -5.79
C GLN A 84 -7.55 -13.27 -6.46
N ILE A 85 -6.56 -12.53 -5.96
CA ILE A 85 -5.21 -12.58 -6.51
C ILE A 85 -4.62 -13.98 -6.35
N GLY A 86 -4.78 -14.63 -5.18
CA GLY A 86 -4.27 -15.98 -4.92
C GLY A 86 -4.84 -17.04 -5.87
N ILE A 87 -6.16 -17.00 -6.14
CA ILE A 87 -6.85 -17.95 -7.05
C ILE A 87 -6.47 -17.68 -8.50
N PHE A 88 -6.48 -16.44 -8.93
CA PHE A 88 -6.35 -16.06 -10.34
C PHE A 88 -4.91 -15.68 -10.76
N ARG A 89 -3.92 -15.75 -9.86
CA ARG A 89 -2.54 -15.28 -10.10
C ARG A 89 -1.92 -15.79 -11.41
N ASN A 90 -2.19 -17.03 -11.78
CA ASN A 90 -1.62 -17.67 -12.98
C ASN A 90 -2.33 -17.23 -14.28
N ILE A 91 -3.51 -16.64 -14.17
CA ILE A 91 -4.36 -16.27 -15.31
C ILE A 91 -4.41 -14.75 -15.47
N MET A 92 -4.25 -13.98 -14.39
CA MET A 92 -4.37 -12.53 -14.43
C MET A 92 -3.44 -11.85 -15.43
N GLY A 93 -2.22 -12.35 -15.60
CA GLY A 93 -1.27 -11.82 -16.59
C GLY A 93 -1.78 -11.94 -18.02
N TYR A 94 -2.48 -13.02 -18.37
CA TYR A 94 -3.00 -13.26 -19.72
C TYR A 94 -4.12 -12.28 -20.13
N ILE A 95 -4.78 -11.64 -19.17
CA ILE A 95 -5.80 -10.61 -19.45
C ILE A 95 -5.16 -9.37 -20.08
N ILE A 96 -3.88 -9.11 -19.77
CA ILE A 96 -3.19 -7.88 -20.17
C ILE A 96 -2.14 -8.15 -21.25
N THR A 97 -1.45 -9.31 -21.22
CA THR A 97 -0.38 -9.64 -22.17
C THR A 97 -0.40 -11.13 -22.51
N PRO A 98 -0.17 -11.50 -23.80
CA PRO A 98 -0.02 -12.89 -24.21
C PRO A 98 1.38 -13.47 -23.96
N GLU A 99 2.36 -12.65 -23.52
CA GLU A 99 3.76 -13.06 -23.36
C GLU A 99 3.93 -13.94 -22.12
N LYS A 100 4.24 -15.20 -22.28
CA LYS A 100 4.37 -16.20 -21.21
C LYS A 100 5.39 -15.81 -20.14
N GLU A 101 6.56 -15.28 -20.54
CA GLU A 101 7.61 -14.85 -19.61
C GLU A 101 7.13 -13.74 -18.66
N VAL A 102 6.38 -12.78 -19.21
CA VAL A 102 5.78 -11.70 -18.43
C VAL A 102 4.73 -12.24 -17.47
N VAL A 103 3.87 -13.15 -17.93
CA VAL A 103 2.80 -13.76 -17.12
C VAL A 103 3.38 -14.58 -15.96
N GLU A 104 4.42 -15.37 -16.18
CA GLU A 104 5.10 -16.13 -15.13
C GLU A 104 5.72 -15.19 -14.08
N LEU A 105 6.34 -14.12 -14.51
CA LEU A 105 6.90 -13.13 -13.59
C LEU A 105 5.80 -12.37 -12.81
N VAL A 106 4.67 -12.06 -13.44
CA VAL A 106 3.48 -11.49 -12.76
C VAL A 106 2.96 -12.43 -11.68
N ALA A 107 2.88 -13.73 -11.96
CA ALA A 107 2.44 -14.72 -10.97
C ALA A 107 3.40 -14.84 -9.77
N LEU A 108 4.69 -14.61 -9.98
CA LEU A 108 5.69 -14.52 -8.90
C LEU A 108 5.56 -13.21 -8.11
N LEU A 109 5.38 -12.09 -8.79
CA LEU A 109 5.18 -10.78 -8.15
C LEU A 109 3.88 -10.71 -7.35
N ALA A 110 2.86 -11.51 -7.72
CA ALA A 110 1.59 -11.61 -7.01
C ALA A 110 1.77 -11.99 -5.52
N TRP A 111 2.78 -12.78 -5.17
CA TRP A 111 3.09 -13.06 -3.77
C TRP A 111 3.49 -11.82 -2.97
N SER A 112 4.32 -10.96 -3.56
CA SER A 112 4.68 -9.69 -2.93
C SER A 112 3.45 -8.79 -2.78
N VAL A 113 2.55 -8.79 -3.78
CA VAL A 113 1.28 -8.05 -3.74
C VAL A 113 0.40 -8.53 -2.59
N ILE A 114 0.22 -9.84 -2.43
CA ILE A 114 -0.54 -10.45 -1.33
C ILE A 114 0.01 -10.02 0.03
N LEU A 115 1.35 -10.06 0.18
CA LEU A 115 2.00 -9.73 1.44
C LEU A 115 1.81 -8.27 1.87
N TYR A 116 1.81 -7.32 0.93
CA TYR A 116 1.66 -5.92 1.32
C TYR A 116 0.22 -5.43 1.43
N GLN A 117 -0.75 -6.20 0.95
CA GLN A 117 -2.14 -5.78 0.86
C GLN A 117 -2.74 -5.34 2.21
N ALA A 118 -2.46 -6.11 3.27
CA ALA A 118 -2.91 -5.75 4.62
C ALA A 118 -2.21 -4.47 5.14
N GLY A 119 -0.91 -4.32 4.87
CA GLY A 119 -0.14 -3.12 5.22
C GLY A 119 -0.63 -1.88 4.49
N ASP A 120 -0.96 -2.02 3.21
CA ASP A 120 -1.49 -0.95 2.36
C ASP A 120 -2.86 -0.47 2.86
N GLY A 121 -3.78 -1.41 3.14
CA GLY A 121 -5.09 -1.09 3.72
C GLY A 121 -4.97 -0.35 5.06
N LEU A 122 -4.09 -0.81 5.95
CA LEU A 122 -3.81 -0.17 7.24
C LEU A 122 -3.27 1.26 7.06
N GLN A 123 -2.30 1.43 6.16
CA GLN A 123 -1.68 2.72 5.85
C GLN A 123 -2.70 3.70 5.29
N ILE A 124 -3.46 3.31 4.26
CA ILE A 124 -4.43 4.18 3.59
C ILE A 124 -5.49 4.65 4.57
N LEU A 125 -6.02 3.73 5.39
CA LEU A 125 -7.05 4.06 6.36
C LEU A 125 -6.56 5.08 7.39
N PHE A 126 -5.45 4.80 8.08
CA PHE A 126 -4.96 5.70 9.13
C PHE A 126 -4.36 6.99 8.59
N ALA A 127 -3.83 7.01 7.36
CA ALA A 127 -3.47 8.24 6.68
C ALA A 127 -4.70 9.13 6.47
N ASN A 128 -5.82 8.55 6.04
CA ASN A 128 -7.07 9.28 5.84
C ASN A 128 -7.73 9.69 7.17
N ALA A 129 -7.70 8.84 8.20
CA ALA A 129 -8.16 9.20 9.54
C ALA A 129 -7.36 10.37 10.14
N LEU A 130 -6.03 10.37 10.00
CA LEU A 130 -5.16 11.48 10.43
C LEU A 130 -5.41 12.76 9.64
N ARG A 131 -5.74 12.68 8.34
CA ARG A 131 -6.21 13.83 7.56
C ARG A 131 -7.50 14.40 8.15
N GLY A 132 -8.45 13.55 8.51
CA GLY A 132 -9.70 13.97 9.13
C GLY A 132 -9.52 14.73 10.43
N ILE A 133 -8.48 14.43 11.23
CA ILE A 133 -8.11 15.18 12.44
C ILE A 133 -7.08 16.29 12.19
N SER A 134 -6.71 16.55 10.92
CA SER A 134 -5.77 17.60 10.48
C SER A 134 -4.30 17.39 10.89
N ASP A 135 -3.87 16.16 11.23
CA ASP A 135 -2.46 15.83 11.55
C ASP A 135 -1.68 15.37 10.31
N VAL A 136 -1.61 16.24 9.30
CA VAL A 136 -1.04 15.94 7.97
C VAL A 136 0.49 15.95 7.98
N LYS A 137 1.11 16.76 8.84
CA LYS A 137 2.58 16.92 8.89
C LYS A 137 3.26 15.61 9.28
N TYR A 138 2.80 14.98 10.36
CA TYR A 138 3.34 13.71 10.82
C TYR A 138 3.23 12.63 9.74
N MET A 139 2.06 12.53 9.08
CA MET A 139 1.83 11.60 8.00
C MET A 139 2.82 11.79 6.85
N ALA A 140 3.08 13.04 6.42
CA ALA A 140 4.00 13.34 5.33
C ALA A 140 5.44 12.95 5.66
N TYR A 141 5.92 13.25 6.88
CA TYR A 141 7.27 12.88 7.33
C TYR A 141 7.45 11.37 7.42
N MET A 142 6.48 10.65 7.98
CA MET A 142 6.55 9.19 8.10
C MET A 142 6.46 8.51 6.73
N ALA A 143 5.60 9.02 5.84
CA ALA A 143 5.54 8.51 4.46
C ALA A 143 6.87 8.70 3.73
N PHE A 144 7.49 9.89 3.84
CA PHE A 144 8.81 10.12 3.26
C PHE A 144 9.85 9.14 3.81
N PHE A 145 9.94 9.01 5.12
CA PHE A 145 10.90 8.12 5.77
C PHE A 145 10.70 6.65 5.37
N CYS A 146 9.46 6.16 5.38
CA CYS A 146 9.19 4.76 5.04
C CYS A 146 9.42 4.46 3.56
N HIS A 147 9.00 5.36 2.65
CA HIS A 147 9.15 5.11 1.21
C HIS A 147 10.58 5.31 0.71
N PHE A 148 11.28 6.35 1.16
CA PHE A 148 12.65 6.64 0.72
C PHE A 148 13.71 6.01 1.63
N GLY A 149 13.46 5.93 2.94
CA GLY A 149 14.41 5.37 3.90
C GLY A 149 14.33 3.86 4.09
N LEU A 150 13.18 3.23 3.81
CA LEU A 150 13.00 1.79 3.96
C LEU A 150 12.75 1.08 2.62
N ALA A 151 11.72 1.50 1.87
CA ALA A 151 11.32 0.74 0.67
C ALA A 151 12.42 0.72 -0.41
N LEU A 152 13.04 1.86 -0.72
CA LEU A 152 14.05 1.94 -1.76
C LEU A 152 15.37 1.25 -1.38
N PRO A 153 15.97 1.48 -0.18
CA PRO A 153 17.19 0.80 0.19
C PRO A 153 17.01 -0.73 0.30
N ILE A 154 15.92 -1.19 0.92
CA ILE A 154 15.63 -2.63 1.03
C ILE A 154 15.39 -3.23 -0.36
N GLY A 155 14.59 -2.55 -1.21
CA GLY A 155 14.36 -3.00 -2.58
C GLY A 155 15.64 -3.08 -3.40
N TYR A 156 16.54 -2.11 -3.27
CA TYR A 156 17.85 -2.12 -3.93
C TYR A 156 18.73 -3.26 -3.44
N LEU A 157 18.88 -3.43 -2.11
CA LEU A 157 19.67 -4.51 -1.52
C LEU A 157 19.13 -5.88 -1.93
N CYS A 158 17.83 -6.11 -1.79
CA CYS A 158 17.23 -7.40 -2.16
C CYS A 158 17.27 -7.66 -3.67
N GLY A 159 17.03 -6.64 -4.48
CA GLY A 159 16.99 -6.77 -5.94
C GLY A 159 18.36 -6.98 -6.57
N PHE A 160 19.34 -6.16 -6.19
CA PHE A 160 20.66 -6.13 -6.84
C PHE A 160 21.75 -6.82 -6.02
N THR A 161 21.81 -6.63 -4.69
CA THR A 161 22.90 -7.21 -3.87
C THR A 161 22.65 -8.69 -3.61
N PHE A 162 21.41 -9.09 -3.28
CA PHE A 162 21.07 -10.51 -3.11
C PHE A 162 20.70 -11.22 -4.42
N GLY A 163 20.61 -10.50 -5.53
CA GLY A 163 20.34 -11.09 -6.84
C GLY A 163 18.92 -11.61 -7.04
N TRP A 164 17.94 -11.20 -6.19
CA TRP A 164 16.54 -11.63 -6.30
C TRP A 164 15.77 -10.93 -7.43
N GLY A 165 16.42 -10.05 -8.18
CA GLY A 165 15.83 -9.39 -9.34
C GLY A 165 14.55 -8.61 -9.00
N ALA A 166 13.53 -8.76 -9.87
CA ALA A 166 12.26 -8.04 -9.75
C ALA A 166 11.53 -8.33 -8.42
N ILE A 167 11.59 -9.58 -7.93
CA ILE A 167 10.97 -9.96 -6.65
C ILE A 167 11.62 -9.23 -5.50
N GLY A 168 12.96 -9.14 -5.50
CA GLY A 168 13.72 -8.43 -4.46
C GLY A 168 13.36 -6.95 -4.38
N ILE A 169 13.22 -6.28 -5.53
CA ILE A 169 12.78 -4.87 -5.58
C ILE A 169 11.38 -4.71 -4.97
N CYS A 170 10.48 -5.67 -5.22
CA CYS A 170 9.13 -5.64 -4.66
C CYS A 170 9.06 -5.95 -3.16
N CYS A 171 10.04 -6.68 -2.58
CA CYS A 171 10.06 -7.01 -1.15
C CYS A 171 10.18 -5.80 -0.21
N GLY A 172 10.72 -4.67 -0.67
CA GLY A 172 10.78 -3.43 0.10
C GLY A 172 9.41 -2.86 0.45
N PHE A 173 8.38 -3.16 -0.35
CA PHE A 173 7.02 -2.61 -0.17
C PHE A 173 6.27 -3.19 1.02
N PRO A 174 6.15 -4.51 1.18
CA PRO A 174 5.49 -5.10 2.34
C PRO A 174 6.01 -4.54 3.66
N ILE A 175 7.34 -4.41 3.78
CA ILE A 175 7.99 -3.91 4.99
C ILE A 175 7.68 -2.43 5.19
N SER A 176 7.84 -1.61 4.15
CA SER A 176 7.62 -0.17 4.23
C SER A 176 6.17 0.18 4.53
N LEU A 177 5.21 -0.40 3.81
CA LEU A 177 3.78 -0.11 3.96
C LEU A 177 3.24 -0.58 5.32
N THR A 178 3.66 -1.77 5.76
CA THR A 178 3.27 -2.29 7.08
C THR A 178 3.85 -1.41 8.19
N THR A 179 5.12 -1.03 8.10
CA THR A 179 5.76 -0.14 9.06
C THR A 179 5.08 1.21 9.11
N LEU A 180 4.80 1.80 7.95
CA LEU A 180 4.08 3.08 7.85
C LEU A 180 2.68 2.97 8.45
N GLY A 181 1.92 1.93 8.10
CA GLY A 181 0.58 1.68 8.64
C GLY A 181 0.57 1.58 10.18
N LEU A 182 1.53 0.85 10.75
CA LEU A 182 1.68 0.72 12.20
C LEU A 182 2.08 2.04 12.88
N LEU A 183 2.95 2.84 12.28
CA LEU A 183 3.34 4.15 12.80
C LEU A 183 2.16 5.14 12.80
N LEU A 184 1.38 5.16 11.72
CA LEU A 184 0.18 5.98 11.61
C LEU A 184 -0.91 5.54 12.59
N TRP A 185 -1.12 4.23 12.75
CA TRP A 185 -2.03 3.67 13.75
C TRP A 185 -1.62 4.05 15.17
N ARG A 186 -0.34 3.90 15.54
CA ARG A 186 0.18 4.34 16.85
C ARG A 186 -0.03 5.83 17.08
N ARG A 187 0.22 6.65 16.08
CA ARG A 187 -0.01 8.10 16.15
C ARG A 187 -1.47 8.43 16.37
N PHE A 188 -2.35 7.80 15.59
CA PHE A 188 -3.80 7.97 15.72
C PHE A 188 -4.28 7.60 17.12
N ASN A 189 -3.87 6.45 17.65
CA ASN A 189 -4.23 6.03 19.01
C ASN A 189 -3.74 7.01 20.08
N ARG A 190 -2.52 7.52 19.96
CA ARG A 190 -2.00 8.52 20.92
C ARG A 190 -2.84 9.82 20.94
N LEU A 191 -3.37 10.21 19.80
CA LEU A 191 -4.17 11.44 19.68
C LEU A 191 -5.62 11.24 20.14
N THR A 192 -6.16 10.03 20.03
CA THR A 192 -7.56 9.74 20.33
C THR A 192 -7.79 9.15 21.72
N ILE A 193 -6.77 8.55 22.37
CA ILE A 193 -6.86 8.01 23.73
C ILE A 193 -6.62 9.09 24.80
N LYS A 194 -5.79 10.09 24.49
CA LYS A 194 -5.43 11.15 25.45
C LYS A 194 -6.45 12.30 25.53
N LYS A 195 -7.50 12.22 24.78
CA LYS A 195 -8.58 13.20 24.71
C LYS A 195 -9.93 12.57 24.90
#